data_ece4983bd899786ed5645668b7a203ca
#
_entry.id   ece4983bd899786ed5645668b7a203ca
#
_cell.length_a   1.000
_cell.length_b   1.000
_cell.length_c   1.000
_cell.angle_alpha   90.00
_cell.angle_beta   90.00
_cell.angle_gamma   90.00
#
_symmetry.space_group_name_H-M   'P 1'
#
loop_
_entity.id
_entity.type
_entity.pdbx_description
1 polymer ?
#
loop_
_entity_poly.entity_id
_entity_poly.type
_entity_poly.pdbx_seq_one_letter_code
_entity_poly.pdbx_strand_id
1 'polypeptide(L)'
;MAVLCIGEMLIDFIGEGVGTIDKVKSFKKEAGGCVANVACVAQKLGHKSYLLTSLGQDGFGDFLENTLKNENVDCKYVSRKADSFTPLAFVSLDETGDRSFSFYFKGSSTLRISKEDVEKVDLSEIEAIHFASIAIQEESKDSHHLLLKKAKEAGVLISFDVNLRFNLWDDHKVYHETIKEFLPYVDVIKVADNELEFLTGTTNIEEALKKDFSHMEVVLYTKGEHGAEVYYENHKVVTEIPNIKAVDTTGAGDAFAGSFLSKLLNHEDLNNISEEDLAQMAKFATNYASLTTTKTGAISSYLTEEEYNNLI
;
A
#
# COMPACT_ATOMS: atom_id res chain seq x y z
N MET A 1 -19.58 -4.51 -3.57
CA MET A 1 -18.42 -5.37 -3.83
C MET A 1 -17.29 -4.96 -2.88
N ALA A 2 -16.14 -5.61 -2.89
CA ALA A 2 -15.13 -5.44 -1.86
C ALA A 2 -13.73 -5.20 -2.44
N VAL A 3 -12.84 -4.59 -1.65
CA VAL A 3 -11.40 -4.47 -1.94
C VAL A 3 -10.66 -5.59 -1.22
N LEU A 4 -9.82 -6.34 -1.92
CA LEU A 4 -8.91 -7.33 -1.35
C LEU A 4 -7.48 -6.79 -1.43
N CYS A 5 -6.83 -6.62 -0.30
CA CYS A 5 -5.39 -6.36 -0.27
C CYS A 5 -4.63 -7.66 -0.01
N ILE A 6 -3.53 -7.90 -0.74
CA ILE A 6 -2.67 -9.07 -0.52
C ILE A 6 -1.24 -8.62 -0.22
N GLY A 7 -0.67 -9.15 0.84
CA GLY A 7 0.73 -8.90 1.20
C GLY A 7 0.96 -8.83 2.70
N GLU A 8 1.86 -7.94 3.10
CA GLU A 8 2.36 -7.87 4.46
C GLU A 8 1.45 -7.09 5.41
N MET A 9 1.44 -7.58 6.63
CA MET A 9 1.10 -6.82 7.83
C MET A 9 2.17 -7.11 8.89
N LEU A 10 2.64 -6.09 9.57
CA LEU A 10 3.79 -6.18 10.47
C LEU A 10 3.64 -5.28 11.69
N ILE A 11 4.53 -5.46 12.66
CA ILE A 11 4.65 -4.55 13.79
C ILE A 11 5.73 -3.50 13.49
N ASP A 12 5.36 -2.24 13.56
CA ASP A 12 6.31 -1.13 13.61
C ASP A 12 6.63 -0.80 15.09
N PHE A 13 7.89 -0.98 15.46
CA PHE A 13 8.44 -0.50 16.71
C PHE A 13 9.09 0.87 16.50
N ILE A 14 8.37 1.92 16.81
CA ILE A 14 8.81 3.31 16.64
C ILE A 14 9.58 3.75 17.86
N GLY A 15 10.84 4.11 17.68
CA GLY A 15 11.73 4.55 18.76
C GLY A 15 11.25 5.83 19.42
N GLU A 16 11.24 5.83 20.75
CA GLU A 16 10.93 7.02 21.54
C GLU A 16 12.21 7.79 21.82
N GLY A 17 12.38 8.91 21.11
CA GLY A 17 13.57 9.76 21.17
C GLY A 17 14.41 9.74 19.88
N VAL A 18 15.49 10.51 19.90
CA VAL A 18 16.42 10.66 18.78
C VAL A 18 17.65 9.78 19.02
N GLY A 19 18.07 9.05 18.01
CA GLY A 19 19.27 8.21 18.02
C GLY A 19 19.13 6.97 17.14
N THR A 20 20.25 6.31 16.93
CA THR A 20 20.32 5.01 16.25
C THR A 20 19.64 3.93 17.11
N ILE A 21 19.20 2.83 16.47
CA ILE A 21 18.42 1.77 17.13
C ILE A 21 19.13 1.17 18.37
N ASP A 22 20.46 1.14 18.40
CA ASP A 22 21.27 0.68 19.54
C ASP A 22 21.22 1.65 20.74
N LYS A 23 20.85 2.91 20.54
CA LYS A 23 20.75 3.96 21.56
C LYS A 23 19.35 4.21 22.05
N VAL A 24 18.34 3.87 21.27
CA VAL A 24 16.93 4.01 21.65
C VAL A 24 16.59 3.02 22.76
N LYS A 25 15.99 3.52 23.86
CA LYS A 25 15.72 2.73 25.07
C LYS A 25 14.31 2.15 25.13
N SER A 26 13.37 2.76 24.43
CA SER A 26 11.96 2.35 24.41
C SER A 26 11.38 2.52 23.01
N PHE A 27 10.36 1.71 22.72
CA PHE A 27 9.68 1.70 21.43
C PHE A 27 8.18 1.68 21.64
N LYS A 28 7.47 2.50 20.89
CA LYS A 28 6.03 2.40 20.77
C LYS A 28 5.69 1.35 19.72
N LYS A 29 4.79 0.43 20.06
CA LYS A 29 4.31 -0.61 19.15
C LYS A 29 3.11 -0.10 18.35
N GLU A 30 3.20 -0.14 17.04
CA GLU A 30 2.14 0.20 16.10
C GLU A 30 1.92 -0.94 15.09
N ALA A 31 0.73 -1.00 14.52
CA ALA A 31 0.46 -1.88 13.38
C ALA A 31 0.82 -1.15 12.10
N GLY A 32 1.49 -1.86 11.18
CA GLY A 32 1.93 -1.37 9.88
C GLY A 32 1.80 -2.42 8.79
N GLY A 33 2.34 -2.09 7.62
CA GLY A 33 2.25 -2.88 6.39
C GLY A 33 1.44 -2.11 5.34
N CYS A 34 2.06 -1.80 4.19
CA CYS A 34 1.45 -0.89 3.22
C CYS A 34 0.10 -1.41 2.71
N VAL A 35 -0.01 -2.70 2.40
CA VAL A 35 -1.27 -3.28 1.92
C VAL A 35 -2.34 -3.36 3.03
N ALA A 36 -1.94 -3.58 4.28
CA ALA A 36 -2.85 -3.53 5.42
C ALA A 36 -3.35 -2.10 5.65
N ASN A 37 -2.49 -1.10 5.46
CA ASN A 37 -2.85 0.31 5.50
C ASN A 37 -3.91 0.65 4.45
N VAL A 38 -3.72 0.21 3.19
CA VAL A 38 -4.71 0.42 2.11
C VAL A 38 -6.04 -0.29 2.42
N ALA A 39 -6.01 -1.51 3.00
CA ALA A 39 -7.24 -2.19 3.43
C ALA A 39 -8.01 -1.39 4.47
N CYS A 40 -7.31 -0.80 5.46
CA CYS A 40 -7.92 0.06 6.46
C CYS A 40 -8.48 1.35 5.85
N VAL A 41 -7.77 1.98 4.92
CA VAL A 41 -8.25 3.18 4.20
C VAL A 41 -9.53 2.87 3.43
N ALA A 42 -9.55 1.78 2.65
CA ALA A 42 -10.74 1.37 1.90
C ALA A 42 -11.94 1.14 2.82
N GLN A 43 -11.72 0.47 3.96
CA GLN A 43 -12.76 0.25 4.96
C GLN A 43 -13.29 1.56 5.56
N LYS A 44 -12.39 2.50 5.91
CA LYS A 44 -12.76 3.83 6.44
C LYS A 44 -13.59 4.65 5.44
N LEU A 45 -13.35 4.45 4.15
CA LEU A 45 -14.06 5.13 3.06
C LEU A 45 -15.28 4.36 2.54
N GLY A 46 -15.78 3.38 3.31
CA GLY A 46 -17.07 2.71 3.09
C GLY A 46 -17.03 1.48 2.19
N HIS A 47 -15.86 1.05 1.73
CA HIS A 47 -15.73 -0.23 1.01
C HIS A 47 -15.52 -1.38 1.98
N LYS A 48 -16.27 -2.46 1.80
CA LYS A 48 -15.91 -3.72 2.47
C LYS A 48 -14.49 -4.09 2.07
N SER A 49 -13.62 -4.39 3.02
CA SER A 49 -12.24 -4.74 2.72
C SER A 49 -11.80 -6.04 3.38
N TYR A 50 -10.92 -6.74 2.69
CA TYR A 50 -10.28 -7.97 3.13
C TYR A 50 -8.76 -7.81 3.09
N LEU A 51 -8.08 -8.50 3.99
CA LEU A 51 -6.64 -8.66 3.91
C LEU A 51 -6.30 -10.15 3.74
N LEU A 52 -5.70 -10.52 2.60
CA LEU A 52 -5.07 -11.82 2.40
C LEU A 52 -3.62 -11.73 2.86
N THR A 53 -3.38 -12.21 4.06
CA THR A 53 -2.06 -12.20 4.69
C THR A 53 -1.86 -13.43 5.56
N SER A 54 -0.64 -13.60 6.02
CA SER A 54 -0.29 -14.67 6.94
C SER A 54 0.44 -14.10 8.14
N LEU A 55 -0.07 -14.35 9.34
CA LEU A 55 0.47 -13.89 10.62
C LEU A 55 1.09 -15.05 11.41
N GLY A 56 2.08 -14.79 12.24
CA GLY A 56 2.60 -15.76 13.19
C GLY A 56 1.55 -16.18 14.22
N GLN A 57 1.65 -17.40 14.72
CA GLN A 57 0.85 -17.84 15.87
C GLN A 57 1.51 -17.35 17.16
N ASP A 58 1.63 -16.03 17.30
CA ASP A 58 2.29 -15.34 18.40
C ASP A 58 1.49 -14.11 18.85
N GLY A 59 1.89 -13.48 19.96
CA GLY A 59 1.19 -12.33 20.51
C GLY A 59 1.20 -11.08 19.63
N PHE A 60 2.14 -10.97 18.68
CA PHE A 60 2.14 -9.90 17.68
C PHE A 60 1.11 -10.15 16.60
N GLY A 61 0.98 -11.40 16.14
CA GLY A 61 -0.07 -11.80 15.23
C GLY A 61 -1.47 -11.59 15.83
N ASP A 62 -1.65 -11.86 17.13
CA ASP A 62 -2.91 -11.58 17.83
C ASP A 62 -3.21 -10.08 17.86
N PHE A 63 -2.20 -9.25 18.14
CA PHE A 63 -2.34 -7.81 18.12
C PHE A 63 -2.75 -7.28 16.73
N LEU A 64 -2.09 -7.75 15.67
CA LEU A 64 -2.39 -7.32 14.30
C LEU A 64 -3.79 -7.74 13.86
N GLU A 65 -4.20 -8.99 14.12
CA GLU A 65 -5.55 -9.45 13.79
C GLU A 65 -6.63 -8.69 14.57
N ASN A 66 -6.38 -8.36 15.86
CA ASN A 66 -7.28 -7.53 16.63
C ASN A 66 -7.34 -6.09 16.09
N THR A 67 -6.22 -5.55 15.60
CA THR A 67 -6.21 -4.24 14.94
C THR A 67 -7.10 -4.24 13.70
N LEU A 68 -6.99 -5.24 12.81
CA LEU A 68 -7.87 -5.36 11.65
C LEU A 68 -9.35 -5.41 12.04
N LYS A 69 -9.69 -6.23 13.06
CA LYS A 69 -11.07 -6.34 13.58
C LYS A 69 -11.59 -5.01 14.12
N ASN A 70 -10.76 -4.25 14.84
CA ASN A 70 -11.13 -2.94 15.37
C ASN A 70 -11.33 -1.90 14.26
N GLU A 71 -10.62 -2.04 13.14
CA GLU A 71 -10.78 -1.22 11.93
C GLU A 71 -11.89 -1.76 11.00
N ASN A 72 -12.62 -2.81 11.40
CA ASN A 72 -13.66 -3.49 10.64
C ASN A 72 -13.18 -4.11 9.31
N VAL A 73 -11.88 -4.36 9.14
CA VAL A 73 -11.34 -5.13 8.02
C VAL A 73 -11.66 -6.60 8.24
N ASP A 74 -12.26 -7.26 7.26
CA ASP A 74 -12.68 -8.65 7.36
C ASP A 74 -11.47 -9.59 7.33
N CYS A 75 -11.27 -10.36 8.40
CA CYS A 75 -10.15 -11.29 8.57
C CYS A 75 -10.38 -12.68 7.92
N LYS A 76 -11.41 -12.84 7.07
CA LYS A 76 -11.75 -14.12 6.41
C LYS A 76 -10.55 -14.80 5.73
N TYR A 77 -9.63 -14.02 5.20
CA TYR A 77 -8.46 -14.50 4.46
C TYR A 77 -7.13 -14.33 5.24
N VAL A 78 -7.18 -14.03 6.52
CA VAL A 78 -6.00 -14.01 7.39
C VAL A 78 -5.69 -15.43 7.83
N SER A 79 -4.48 -15.93 7.50
CA SER A 79 -4.01 -17.24 7.94
C SER A 79 -3.01 -17.13 9.10
N ARG A 80 -2.86 -18.18 9.91
CA ARG A 80 -1.94 -18.23 11.05
C ARG A 80 -0.92 -19.34 10.83
N LYS A 81 0.37 -19.03 11.03
CA LYS A 81 1.48 -19.99 10.83
C LYS A 81 2.17 -20.27 12.17
N ALA A 82 2.10 -21.53 12.62
CA ALA A 82 2.70 -21.95 13.88
C ALA A 82 4.23 -22.11 13.80
N ASP A 83 4.75 -22.31 12.60
CA ASP A 83 6.16 -22.53 12.29
C ASP A 83 6.89 -21.28 11.80
N SER A 84 6.27 -20.10 11.99
CA SER A 84 6.81 -18.82 11.58
C SER A 84 6.40 -17.70 12.56
N PHE A 85 7.03 -16.56 12.47
CA PHE A 85 6.83 -15.40 13.35
C PHE A 85 6.22 -14.22 12.58
N THR A 86 5.50 -13.37 13.30
CA THR A 86 4.98 -12.10 12.78
C THR A 86 6.14 -11.16 12.48
N PRO A 87 6.22 -10.55 11.28
CA PRO A 87 7.33 -9.66 10.92
C PRO A 87 7.34 -8.39 11.76
N LEU A 88 8.56 -7.89 12.01
CA LEU A 88 8.80 -6.69 12.80
C LEU A 88 9.66 -5.70 12.00
N ALA A 89 9.36 -4.42 12.14
CA ALA A 89 10.20 -3.31 11.72
C ALA A 89 10.53 -2.44 12.93
N PHE A 90 11.80 -2.09 13.10
CA PHE A 90 12.22 -1.10 14.08
C PHE A 90 12.57 0.18 13.35
N VAL A 91 11.97 1.28 13.79
CA VAL A 91 12.13 2.61 13.20
C VAL A 91 12.82 3.50 14.24
N SER A 92 13.93 4.10 13.88
CA SER A 92 14.59 5.12 14.69
C SER A 92 14.75 6.42 13.90
N LEU A 93 14.77 7.54 14.59
CA LEU A 93 14.98 8.88 14.05
C LEU A 93 16.39 9.34 14.43
N ASP A 94 17.16 9.80 13.47
CA ASP A 94 18.43 10.45 13.74
C ASP A 94 18.25 11.93 14.17
N GLU A 95 19.37 12.63 14.42
CA GLU A 95 19.38 14.03 14.84
C GLU A 95 18.85 14.99 13.75
N THR A 96 18.81 14.56 12.49
CA THR A 96 18.28 15.33 11.37
C THR A 96 16.80 15.08 11.13
N GLY A 97 16.21 14.07 11.81
CA GLY A 97 14.83 13.62 11.63
C GLY A 97 14.69 12.56 10.56
N ASP A 98 15.79 12.09 9.98
CA ASP A 98 15.79 11.01 9.01
C ASP A 98 15.49 9.66 9.68
N ARG A 99 14.72 8.83 8.99
CA ARG A 99 14.30 7.51 9.49
C ARG A 99 15.27 6.42 9.08
N SER A 100 15.67 5.61 10.05
CA SER A 100 16.39 4.36 9.84
C SER A 100 15.50 3.17 10.18
N PHE A 101 15.54 2.15 9.33
CA PHE A 101 14.73 0.95 9.48
C PHE A 101 15.60 -0.29 9.66
N SER A 102 15.23 -1.14 10.62
CA SER A 102 15.78 -2.49 10.77
C SER A 102 14.64 -3.49 10.72
N PHE A 103 14.63 -4.34 9.70
CA PHE A 103 13.57 -5.32 9.49
C PHE A 103 13.96 -6.71 9.97
N TYR A 104 13.03 -7.35 10.67
CA TYR A 104 12.99 -8.78 10.95
C TYR A 104 11.87 -9.38 10.10
N PHE A 105 12.17 -9.62 8.83
CA PHE A 105 11.19 -9.92 7.80
C PHE A 105 11.44 -11.26 7.10
N LYS A 106 12.69 -11.60 6.78
CA LYS A 106 13.08 -12.83 6.08
C LYS A 106 12.64 -14.07 6.88
N GLY A 107 11.89 -14.96 6.23
CA GLY A 107 11.32 -16.14 6.87
C GLY A 107 10.11 -15.87 7.75
N SER A 108 9.59 -14.66 7.80
CA SER A 108 8.38 -14.31 8.55
C SER A 108 7.13 -14.89 7.91
N SER A 109 6.06 -14.91 8.70
CA SER A 109 4.77 -15.48 8.30
C SER A 109 4.18 -14.80 7.06
N THR A 110 4.35 -13.51 6.90
CA THR A 110 3.78 -12.75 5.78
C THR A 110 4.30 -13.22 4.41
N LEU A 111 5.52 -13.78 4.35
CA LEU A 111 6.07 -14.40 3.15
C LEU A 111 5.54 -15.82 2.88
N ARG A 112 4.68 -16.36 3.76
CA ARG A 112 4.13 -17.70 3.68
C ARG A 112 2.66 -17.74 3.28
N ILE A 113 2.20 -16.71 2.55
CA ILE A 113 0.90 -16.76 1.87
C ILE A 113 0.98 -17.89 0.84
N SER A 114 0.18 -18.93 1.01
CA SER A 114 0.23 -20.14 0.18
C SER A 114 -0.78 -20.09 -0.96
N LYS A 115 -0.61 -20.98 -1.95
CA LYS A 115 -1.61 -21.16 -3.02
C LYS A 115 -2.95 -21.62 -2.47
N GLU A 116 -2.95 -22.42 -1.40
CA GLU A 116 -4.17 -22.86 -0.70
C GLU A 116 -4.89 -21.66 -0.02
N ASP A 117 -4.15 -20.66 0.44
CA ASP A 117 -4.76 -19.44 0.99
C ASP A 117 -5.43 -18.63 -0.13
N VAL A 118 -4.82 -18.58 -1.32
CA VAL A 118 -5.39 -17.94 -2.51
C VAL A 118 -6.64 -18.67 -3.02
N GLU A 119 -6.65 -20.01 -3.00
CA GLU A 119 -7.80 -20.80 -3.47
C GLU A 119 -9.07 -20.59 -2.64
N LYS A 120 -8.95 -20.08 -1.41
CA LYS A 120 -10.10 -19.74 -0.56
C LYS A 120 -10.76 -18.41 -0.95
N VAL A 121 -10.10 -17.60 -1.79
CA VAL A 121 -10.61 -16.27 -2.18
C VAL A 121 -11.78 -16.44 -3.15
N ASP A 122 -12.92 -15.89 -2.77
CA ASP A 122 -14.09 -15.78 -3.64
C ASP A 122 -14.03 -14.46 -4.42
N LEU A 123 -13.52 -14.52 -5.64
CA LEU A 123 -13.39 -13.35 -6.51
C LEU A 123 -14.72 -12.75 -6.96
N SER A 124 -15.85 -13.46 -6.83
CA SER A 124 -17.16 -12.91 -7.18
C SER A 124 -17.61 -11.78 -6.25
N GLU A 125 -17.02 -11.68 -5.06
CA GLU A 125 -17.26 -10.60 -4.09
C GLU A 125 -16.28 -9.43 -4.26
N ILE A 126 -15.18 -9.60 -5.04
CA ILE A 126 -14.05 -8.67 -5.11
C ILE A 126 -14.17 -7.80 -6.37
N GLU A 127 -14.05 -6.50 -6.19
CA GLU A 127 -14.05 -5.48 -7.24
C GLU A 127 -12.65 -5.02 -7.61
N ALA A 128 -11.77 -4.93 -6.61
CA ALA A 128 -10.36 -4.60 -6.82
C ALA A 128 -9.44 -5.41 -5.92
N ILE A 129 -8.24 -5.70 -6.43
CA ILE A 129 -7.13 -6.24 -5.65
C ILE A 129 -6.03 -5.19 -5.59
N HIS A 130 -5.49 -4.97 -4.38
CA HIS A 130 -4.31 -4.13 -4.18
C HIS A 130 -3.15 -4.93 -3.62
N PHE A 131 -1.95 -4.72 -4.16
CA PHE A 131 -0.72 -5.33 -3.68
C PHE A 131 0.47 -4.35 -3.78
N ALA A 132 1.60 -4.71 -3.17
CA ALA A 132 2.82 -3.91 -3.19
C ALA A 132 4.07 -4.80 -3.31
N SER A 133 5.22 -4.18 -3.57
CA SER A 133 6.45 -4.92 -3.86
C SER A 133 7.12 -5.59 -2.65
N ILE A 134 6.70 -5.27 -1.44
CA ILE A 134 7.32 -5.76 -0.21
C ILE A 134 7.16 -7.27 -0.07
N ALA A 135 5.97 -7.78 -0.34
CA ALA A 135 5.62 -9.18 -0.10
C ALA A 135 5.78 -10.11 -1.32
N ILE A 136 6.14 -9.59 -2.50
CA ILE A 136 6.33 -10.42 -3.72
C ILE A 136 7.70 -11.11 -3.78
N GLN A 137 8.24 -11.54 -2.62
CA GLN A 137 9.50 -12.27 -2.54
C GLN A 137 9.34 -13.74 -2.97
N GLU A 138 10.44 -14.44 -3.13
CA GLU A 138 10.48 -15.80 -3.68
C GLU A 138 9.50 -16.77 -2.98
N GLU A 139 9.34 -16.64 -1.66
CA GLU A 139 8.49 -17.54 -0.88
C GLU A 139 6.99 -17.35 -1.13
N SER A 140 6.57 -16.15 -1.55
CA SER A 140 5.14 -15.78 -1.76
C SER A 140 4.82 -15.37 -3.20
N LYS A 141 5.83 -15.22 -4.05
CA LYS A 141 5.70 -14.76 -5.44
C LYS A 141 4.66 -15.57 -6.23
N ASP A 142 4.74 -16.88 -6.16
CA ASP A 142 3.83 -17.79 -6.85
C ASP A 142 2.36 -17.63 -6.45
N SER A 143 2.11 -17.34 -5.17
CA SER A 143 0.75 -17.11 -4.64
C SER A 143 0.18 -15.79 -5.16
N HIS A 144 1.01 -14.74 -5.22
CA HIS A 144 0.62 -13.47 -5.84
C HIS A 144 0.31 -13.66 -7.34
N HIS A 145 1.18 -14.32 -8.10
CA HIS A 145 0.92 -14.62 -9.52
C HIS A 145 -0.39 -15.39 -9.73
N LEU A 146 -0.64 -16.42 -8.89
CA LEU A 146 -1.88 -17.19 -8.98
C LEU A 146 -3.11 -16.30 -8.76
N LEU A 147 -3.10 -15.47 -7.71
CA LEU A 147 -4.23 -14.59 -7.42
C LEU A 147 -4.46 -13.58 -8.54
N LEU A 148 -3.40 -12.88 -8.97
CA LEU A 148 -3.53 -11.83 -9.98
C LEU A 148 -3.96 -12.37 -11.34
N LYS A 149 -3.47 -13.57 -11.71
CA LYS A 149 -3.95 -14.25 -12.92
C LYS A 149 -5.45 -14.55 -12.85
N LYS A 150 -5.92 -15.13 -11.74
CA LYS A 150 -7.35 -15.42 -11.53
C LYS A 150 -8.19 -14.13 -11.53
N ALA A 151 -7.66 -13.06 -10.94
CA ALA A 151 -8.30 -11.75 -10.90
C ALA A 151 -8.48 -11.15 -12.31
N LYS A 152 -7.43 -11.19 -13.14
CA LYS A 152 -7.50 -10.75 -14.54
C LYS A 152 -8.54 -11.54 -15.34
N GLU A 153 -8.56 -12.87 -15.18
CA GLU A 153 -9.55 -13.74 -15.83
C GLU A 153 -10.99 -13.45 -15.38
N ALA A 154 -11.16 -12.95 -14.14
CA ALA A 154 -12.46 -12.56 -13.57
C ALA A 154 -12.83 -11.09 -13.85
N GLY A 155 -11.97 -10.29 -14.47
CA GLY A 155 -12.20 -8.86 -14.73
C GLY A 155 -12.14 -7.99 -13.47
N VAL A 156 -11.39 -8.42 -12.44
CA VAL A 156 -11.17 -7.66 -11.20
C VAL A 156 -10.06 -6.65 -11.44
N LEU A 157 -10.27 -5.39 -11.02
CA LEU A 157 -9.28 -4.31 -11.13
C LEU A 157 -8.04 -4.62 -10.28
N ILE A 158 -6.85 -4.42 -10.81
CA ILE A 158 -5.59 -4.69 -10.12
C ILE A 158 -4.79 -3.41 -9.90
N SER A 159 -4.63 -3.04 -8.62
CA SER A 159 -3.86 -1.89 -8.17
C SER A 159 -2.53 -2.31 -7.57
N PHE A 160 -1.46 -1.63 -7.93
CA PHE A 160 -0.11 -1.89 -7.46
C PHE A 160 0.56 -0.62 -6.93
N ASP A 161 1.10 -0.67 -5.71
CA ASP A 161 2.02 0.34 -5.19
C ASP A 161 3.46 -0.19 -5.29
N VAL A 162 4.31 0.50 -6.04
CA VAL A 162 5.73 0.11 -6.21
C VAL A 162 6.44 0.03 -4.87
N ASN A 163 6.30 1.01 -4.02
CA ASN A 163 6.67 1.04 -2.59
C ASN A 163 8.01 0.32 -2.29
N LEU A 164 9.10 0.77 -2.90
CA LEU A 164 10.41 0.11 -2.84
C LEU A 164 10.97 0.03 -1.42
N ARG A 165 11.51 -1.16 -1.09
CA ARG A 165 12.21 -1.43 0.17
C ARG A 165 13.49 -2.19 -0.11
N PHE A 166 14.52 -1.48 -0.59
CA PHE A 166 15.81 -2.05 -0.98
C PHE A 166 16.47 -2.89 0.11
N ASN A 167 16.30 -2.51 1.37
CA ASN A 167 16.85 -3.20 2.53
C ASN A 167 16.19 -4.56 2.86
N LEU A 168 15.14 -4.94 2.14
CA LEU A 168 14.51 -6.27 2.22
C LEU A 168 15.00 -7.24 1.14
N TRP A 169 15.85 -6.78 0.22
CA TRP A 169 16.32 -7.56 -0.92
C TRP A 169 17.85 -7.62 -0.95
N ASP A 170 18.37 -8.83 -1.02
CA ASP A 170 19.83 -9.06 -1.10
C ASP A 170 20.41 -8.65 -2.46
N ASP A 171 19.60 -8.73 -3.54
CA ASP A 171 19.97 -8.37 -4.91
C ASP A 171 18.92 -7.45 -5.54
N HIS A 172 19.30 -6.21 -5.81
CA HIS A 172 18.41 -5.20 -6.38
C HIS A 172 18.05 -5.48 -7.84
N LYS A 173 18.88 -6.25 -8.58
CA LYS A 173 18.55 -6.68 -9.94
C LYS A 173 17.42 -7.71 -9.91
N VAL A 174 17.51 -8.69 -9.00
CA VAL A 174 16.43 -9.67 -8.79
C VAL A 174 15.16 -8.96 -8.35
N TYR A 175 15.26 -7.94 -7.48
CA TYR A 175 14.12 -7.13 -7.07
C TYR A 175 13.44 -6.45 -8.26
N HIS A 176 14.21 -5.76 -9.08
CA HIS A 176 13.71 -5.11 -10.29
C HIS A 176 13.04 -6.08 -11.25
N GLU A 177 13.70 -7.22 -11.55
CA GLU A 177 13.16 -8.25 -12.42
C GLU A 177 11.85 -8.82 -11.85
N THR A 178 11.80 -9.08 -10.55
CA THR A 178 10.58 -9.56 -9.87
C THR A 178 9.44 -8.56 -10.02
N ILE A 179 9.65 -7.29 -9.74
CA ILE A 179 8.58 -6.28 -9.92
C ILE A 179 8.07 -6.30 -11.37
N LYS A 180 8.97 -6.38 -12.36
CA LYS A 180 8.59 -6.41 -13.77
C LYS A 180 7.76 -7.61 -14.16
N GLU A 181 7.89 -8.76 -13.50
CA GLU A 181 7.04 -9.93 -13.74
C GLU A 181 5.55 -9.63 -13.41
N PHE A 182 5.28 -8.68 -12.51
CA PHE A 182 3.94 -8.34 -12.06
C PHE A 182 3.27 -7.21 -12.85
N LEU A 183 4.05 -6.31 -13.49
CA LEU A 183 3.50 -5.18 -14.22
C LEU A 183 2.42 -5.55 -15.26
N PRO A 184 2.52 -6.68 -16.02
CA PRO A 184 1.49 -7.06 -16.99
C PRO A 184 0.10 -7.32 -16.42
N TYR A 185 -0.04 -7.50 -15.09
CA TYR A 185 -1.34 -7.66 -14.45
C TYR A 185 -1.98 -6.34 -14.05
N VAL A 186 -1.20 -5.26 -13.96
CA VAL A 186 -1.56 -4.01 -13.27
C VAL A 186 -2.42 -3.12 -14.15
N ASP A 187 -3.55 -2.65 -13.60
CA ASP A 187 -4.43 -1.66 -14.21
C ASP A 187 -4.17 -0.27 -13.62
N VAL A 188 -3.93 -0.19 -12.30
CA VAL A 188 -3.64 1.05 -11.58
C VAL A 188 -2.28 0.94 -10.91
N ILE A 189 -1.33 1.80 -11.26
CA ILE A 189 -0.03 1.83 -10.59
C ILE A 189 0.14 3.12 -9.78
N LYS A 190 0.69 3.00 -8.57
CA LYS A 190 1.26 4.13 -7.85
C LYS A 190 2.77 3.99 -7.83
N VAL A 191 3.47 5.03 -8.24
CA VAL A 191 4.93 5.14 -8.26
C VAL A 191 5.35 6.50 -7.71
N ALA A 192 6.35 6.53 -6.82
CA ALA A 192 6.94 7.75 -6.34
C ALA A 192 8.08 8.22 -7.27
N ASP A 193 8.42 9.51 -7.23
CA ASP A 193 9.48 10.10 -8.06
C ASP A 193 10.84 9.41 -7.86
N ASN A 194 11.17 9.05 -6.63
CA ASN A 194 12.40 8.32 -6.30
C ASN A 194 12.37 6.82 -6.63
N GLU A 195 11.21 6.29 -7.05
CA GLU A 195 11.02 4.89 -7.46
C GLU A 195 11.06 4.72 -8.99
N LEU A 196 10.71 5.78 -9.71
CA LEU A 196 10.51 5.76 -11.16
C LEU A 196 11.76 5.29 -11.91
N GLU A 197 12.93 5.88 -11.59
CA GLU A 197 14.18 5.55 -12.26
C GLU A 197 14.58 4.09 -12.05
N PHE A 198 14.43 3.58 -10.84
CA PHE A 198 14.71 2.17 -10.56
C PHE A 198 13.83 1.24 -11.38
N LEU A 199 12.55 1.54 -11.49
CA LEU A 199 11.58 0.68 -12.17
C LEU A 199 11.70 0.71 -13.70
N THR A 200 11.92 1.90 -14.27
CA THR A 200 11.80 2.14 -15.72
C THR A 200 13.11 2.48 -16.41
N GLY A 201 14.15 2.83 -15.65
CA GLY A 201 15.43 3.32 -16.16
C GLY A 201 15.42 4.76 -16.64
N THR A 202 14.31 5.51 -16.39
CA THR A 202 14.19 6.93 -16.71
C THR A 202 13.59 7.71 -15.54
N THR A 203 14.00 8.97 -15.38
CA THR A 203 13.38 9.91 -14.44
C THR A 203 12.22 10.69 -15.09
N ASN A 204 11.96 10.45 -16.37
CA ASN A 204 10.92 11.13 -17.13
C ASN A 204 9.63 10.30 -17.15
N ILE A 205 8.61 10.75 -16.42
CA ILE A 205 7.32 10.08 -16.36
C ILE A 205 6.64 9.94 -17.72
N GLU A 206 6.76 10.93 -18.60
CA GLU A 206 6.16 10.90 -19.94
C GLU A 206 6.79 9.81 -20.85
N GLU A 207 8.05 9.46 -20.61
CA GLU A 207 8.72 8.35 -21.29
C GLU A 207 8.23 7.02 -20.73
N ALA A 208 8.11 6.90 -19.38
CA ALA A 208 7.60 5.72 -18.73
C ALA A 208 6.14 5.41 -19.11
N LEU A 209 5.28 6.42 -19.21
CA LEU A 209 3.89 6.27 -19.67
C LEU A 209 3.80 5.65 -21.08
N LYS A 210 4.69 6.02 -21.97
CA LYS A 210 4.69 5.50 -23.36
C LYS A 210 5.24 4.10 -23.49
N LYS A 211 6.06 3.66 -22.55
CA LYS A 211 6.82 2.41 -22.64
C LYS A 211 6.39 1.40 -21.58
N ASP A 212 6.71 1.67 -20.33
CA ASP A 212 6.56 0.70 -19.25
C ASP A 212 5.13 0.67 -18.70
N PHE A 213 4.42 1.81 -18.74
CA PHE A 213 3.06 1.98 -18.20
C PHE A 213 1.98 2.10 -19.28
N SER A 214 2.31 1.87 -20.54
CA SER A 214 1.41 2.10 -21.69
C SER A 214 0.14 1.25 -21.72
N HIS A 215 0.08 0.18 -20.94
CA HIS A 215 -1.09 -0.70 -20.83
C HIS A 215 -1.92 -0.46 -19.57
N MET A 216 -1.47 0.45 -18.70
CA MET A 216 -2.14 0.76 -17.44
C MET A 216 -3.25 1.79 -17.66
N GLU A 217 -4.37 1.60 -16.98
CA GLU A 217 -5.52 2.52 -17.07
C GLU A 217 -5.24 3.81 -16.31
N VAL A 218 -4.66 3.69 -15.11
CA VAL A 218 -4.34 4.85 -14.26
C VAL A 218 -2.91 4.78 -13.75
N VAL A 219 -2.20 5.92 -13.83
CA VAL A 219 -0.88 6.07 -13.22
C VAL A 219 -0.91 7.18 -12.18
N LEU A 220 -0.59 6.85 -10.94
CA LEU A 220 -0.48 7.74 -9.80
C LEU A 220 1.00 8.03 -9.55
N TYR A 221 1.47 9.19 -9.97
CA TYR A 221 2.86 9.61 -9.80
C TYR A 221 2.97 10.61 -8.64
N THR A 222 3.51 10.16 -7.50
CA THR A 222 3.63 10.98 -6.29
C THR A 222 5.01 11.62 -6.18
N LYS A 223 5.06 12.88 -5.72
CA LYS A 223 6.28 13.70 -5.62
C LYS A 223 6.47 14.27 -4.22
N GLY A 224 6.13 13.50 -3.19
CA GLY A 224 6.24 13.91 -1.80
C GLY A 224 5.55 15.24 -1.51
N GLU A 225 6.29 16.23 -1.00
CA GLU A 225 5.79 17.57 -0.69
C GLU A 225 5.36 18.39 -1.93
N HIS A 226 5.71 17.94 -3.12
CA HIS A 226 5.35 18.57 -4.38
C HIS A 226 4.03 18.05 -4.97
N GLY A 227 3.27 17.25 -4.22
CA GLY A 227 1.97 16.74 -4.62
C GLY A 227 2.02 15.50 -5.50
N ALA A 228 1.10 15.38 -6.44
CA ALA A 228 1.00 14.23 -7.32
C ALA A 228 0.53 14.63 -8.73
N GLU A 229 0.87 13.78 -9.69
CA GLU A 229 0.31 13.78 -11.03
C GLU A 229 -0.46 12.49 -11.24
N VAL A 230 -1.67 12.59 -11.76
CA VAL A 230 -2.54 11.46 -12.06
C VAL A 230 -2.81 11.44 -13.55
N TYR A 231 -2.60 10.28 -14.14
CA TYR A 231 -2.77 10.07 -15.58
C TYR A 231 -3.84 9.02 -15.82
N TYR A 232 -4.74 9.29 -16.73
CA TYR A 232 -5.76 8.40 -17.25
C TYR A 232 -5.96 8.71 -18.73
N GLU A 233 -5.72 7.77 -19.63
CA GLU A 233 -5.73 7.98 -21.09
C GLU A 233 -4.92 9.22 -21.52
N ASN A 234 -5.59 10.23 -22.06
CA ASN A 234 -4.99 11.52 -22.48
C ASN A 234 -5.13 12.62 -21.41
N HIS A 235 -5.73 12.32 -20.27
CA HIS A 235 -5.91 13.27 -19.17
C HIS A 235 -4.71 13.26 -18.24
N LYS A 236 -4.30 14.45 -17.83
CA LYS A 236 -3.28 14.66 -16.80
C LYS A 236 -3.80 15.66 -15.78
N VAL A 237 -3.89 15.21 -14.55
CA VAL A 237 -4.26 16.07 -13.41
C VAL A 237 -3.06 16.25 -12.50
N VAL A 238 -2.79 17.48 -12.10
CA VAL A 238 -1.76 17.82 -11.12
C VAL A 238 -2.42 18.31 -9.84
N THR A 239 -2.00 17.76 -8.70
CA THR A 239 -2.48 18.19 -7.39
C THR A 239 -1.36 18.75 -6.54
N GLU A 240 -1.66 19.75 -5.73
CA GLU A 240 -0.74 20.35 -4.79
C GLU A 240 -1.11 19.97 -3.37
N ILE A 241 -0.10 19.80 -2.51
CA ILE A 241 -0.30 19.51 -1.10
C ILE A 241 -0.94 20.74 -0.43
N PRO A 242 -2.05 20.58 0.29
CA PRO A 242 -2.63 21.69 1.05
C PRO A 242 -1.66 22.17 2.13
N ASN A 243 -1.76 23.45 2.52
CA ASN A 243 -0.89 24.02 3.55
C ASN A 243 -1.21 23.45 4.93
N ILE A 244 -0.72 22.26 5.19
CA ILE A 244 -0.90 21.50 6.42
C ILE A 244 0.48 21.25 7.06
N LYS A 245 0.57 21.44 8.37
CA LYS A 245 1.79 21.10 9.11
C LYS A 245 1.80 19.61 9.41
N ALA A 246 2.62 18.87 8.67
CA ALA A 246 2.84 17.46 8.92
C ALA A 246 3.51 17.21 10.28
N VAL A 247 3.06 16.17 10.98
CA VAL A 247 3.62 15.65 12.23
C VAL A 247 4.31 14.31 11.96
N ASP A 248 3.66 13.44 11.19
CA ASP A 248 4.15 12.12 10.83
C ASP A 248 3.65 11.72 9.43
N THR A 249 4.57 11.44 8.51
CA THR A 249 4.25 11.09 7.12
C THR A 249 4.11 9.57 6.91
N THR A 250 4.12 8.78 7.98
CA THR A 250 3.97 7.31 7.88
C THR A 250 2.59 6.97 7.30
N GLY A 251 2.57 6.14 6.27
CA GLY A 251 1.34 5.70 5.63
C GLY A 251 0.66 6.72 4.71
N ALA A 252 1.24 7.92 4.49
CA ALA A 252 0.64 8.93 3.59
C ALA A 252 0.54 8.44 2.14
N GLY A 253 1.54 7.70 1.64
CA GLY A 253 1.50 7.08 0.32
C GLY A 253 0.39 6.03 0.20
N ASP A 254 0.24 5.21 1.24
CA ASP A 254 -0.82 4.19 1.32
C ASP A 254 -2.21 4.84 1.42
N ALA A 255 -2.30 5.94 2.18
CA ALA A 255 -3.52 6.75 2.29
C ALA A 255 -3.92 7.37 0.93
N PHE A 256 -2.94 7.88 0.16
CA PHE A 256 -3.17 8.39 -1.18
C PHE A 256 -3.66 7.28 -2.12
N ALA A 257 -2.95 6.15 -2.19
CA ALA A 257 -3.32 5.02 -3.05
C ALA A 257 -4.69 4.45 -2.69
N GLY A 258 -4.94 4.18 -1.40
CA GLY A 258 -6.19 3.61 -0.91
C GLY A 258 -7.39 4.54 -1.08
N SER A 259 -7.22 5.84 -0.83
CA SER A 259 -8.31 6.80 -1.01
C SER A 259 -8.59 7.11 -2.48
N PHE A 260 -7.58 7.15 -3.34
CA PHE A 260 -7.78 7.25 -4.79
C PHE A 260 -8.52 6.02 -5.31
N LEU A 261 -8.06 4.81 -4.97
CA LEU A 261 -8.73 3.56 -5.36
C LEU A 261 -10.19 3.54 -4.90
N SER A 262 -10.47 3.97 -3.66
CA SER A 262 -11.83 4.05 -3.14
C SER A 262 -12.72 5.00 -3.95
N LYS A 263 -12.21 6.16 -4.37
CA LYS A 263 -12.97 7.09 -5.22
C LYS A 263 -13.12 6.57 -6.65
N LEU A 264 -12.10 5.90 -7.17
CA LEU A 264 -12.16 5.26 -8.48
C LEU A 264 -13.28 4.20 -8.53
N LEU A 265 -13.34 3.32 -7.52
CA LEU A 265 -14.37 2.27 -7.44
C LEU A 265 -15.79 2.79 -7.22
N ASN A 266 -15.94 4.01 -6.73
CA ASN A 266 -17.25 4.68 -6.61
C ASN A 266 -17.70 5.36 -7.91
N HIS A 267 -16.84 5.41 -8.95
CA HIS A 267 -17.21 5.96 -10.24
C HIS A 267 -18.08 4.98 -11.04
N GLU A 268 -19.12 5.49 -11.70
CA GLU A 268 -20.11 4.65 -12.37
C GLU A 268 -19.57 3.90 -13.60
N ASP A 269 -18.62 4.50 -14.32
CA ASP A 269 -18.03 3.94 -15.55
C ASP A 269 -16.50 4.16 -15.57
N LEU A 270 -15.75 3.12 -15.22
CA LEU A 270 -14.28 3.16 -15.20
C LEU A 270 -13.65 3.31 -16.60
N ASN A 271 -14.41 3.03 -17.66
CA ASN A 271 -13.94 3.19 -19.04
C ASN A 271 -14.16 4.60 -19.59
N ASN A 272 -14.77 5.50 -18.82
CA ASN A 272 -15.09 6.86 -19.28
C ASN A 272 -15.03 7.87 -18.14
N ILE A 273 -13.83 8.07 -17.61
CA ILE A 273 -13.57 9.04 -16.53
C ILE A 273 -13.26 10.40 -17.15
N SER A 274 -14.09 11.40 -16.88
CA SER A 274 -13.83 12.75 -17.33
C SER A 274 -12.61 13.37 -16.63
N GLU A 275 -11.99 14.37 -17.24
CA GLU A 275 -10.87 15.10 -16.60
C GLU A 275 -11.33 15.76 -15.28
N GLU A 276 -12.59 16.19 -15.20
CA GLU A 276 -13.17 16.79 -13.98
C GLU A 276 -13.31 15.74 -12.87
N ASP A 277 -13.83 14.54 -13.17
CA ASP A 277 -13.95 13.46 -12.19
C ASP A 277 -12.57 12.97 -11.72
N LEU A 278 -11.63 12.82 -12.66
CA LEU A 278 -10.25 12.49 -12.34
C LEU A 278 -9.61 13.53 -11.41
N ALA A 279 -9.87 14.82 -11.66
CA ALA A 279 -9.38 15.91 -10.82
C ALA A 279 -9.99 15.88 -9.41
N GLN A 280 -11.28 15.57 -9.31
CA GLN A 280 -11.95 15.42 -8.02
C GLN A 280 -11.38 14.24 -7.22
N MET A 281 -11.17 13.06 -7.84
CA MET A 281 -10.56 11.90 -7.23
C MET A 281 -9.13 12.18 -6.74
N ALA A 282 -8.31 12.77 -7.61
CA ALA A 282 -6.93 13.12 -7.31
C ALA A 282 -6.81 14.15 -6.16
N LYS A 283 -7.66 15.18 -6.18
CA LYS A 283 -7.73 16.19 -5.11
C LYS A 283 -8.17 15.59 -3.80
N PHE A 284 -9.20 14.72 -3.82
CA PHE A 284 -9.63 14.00 -2.61
C PHE A 284 -8.49 13.20 -2.02
N ALA A 285 -7.80 12.39 -2.84
CA ALA A 285 -6.71 11.53 -2.39
C ALA A 285 -5.54 12.34 -1.82
N THR A 286 -5.17 13.45 -2.47
CA THR A 286 -4.10 14.35 -1.98
C THR A 286 -4.47 14.98 -0.63
N ASN A 287 -5.70 15.48 -0.49
CA ASN A 287 -6.16 16.08 0.75
C ASN A 287 -6.27 15.05 1.87
N TYR A 288 -6.83 13.88 1.57
CA TYR A 288 -6.95 12.77 2.52
C TYR A 288 -5.57 12.35 3.06
N ALA A 289 -4.63 12.07 2.16
CA ALA A 289 -3.26 11.73 2.53
C ALA A 289 -2.58 12.82 3.36
N SER A 290 -2.77 14.09 3.00
CA SER A 290 -2.21 15.22 3.74
C SER A 290 -2.78 15.32 5.15
N LEU A 291 -4.09 15.14 5.32
CA LEU A 291 -4.74 15.17 6.64
C LEU A 291 -4.25 14.04 7.55
N THR A 292 -3.95 12.86 7.02
CA THR A 292 -3.41 11.76 7.83
C THR A 292 -2.06 12.11 8.44
N THR A 293 -1.26 12.94 7.76
CA THR A 293 0.06 13.36 8.28
C THR A 293 0.00 14.26 9.52
N THR A 294 -1.16 14.79 9.88
CA THR A 294 -1.35 15.64 11.08
C THR A 294 -1.35 14.85 12.39
N LYS A 295 -1.44 13.53 12.33
CA LYS A 295 -1.44 12.61 13.47
C LYS A 295 -0.28 11.65 13.38
N THR A 296 0.10 11.04 14.51
CA THR A 296 1.17 10.04 14.57
C THR A 296 0.64 8.65 14.22
N GLY A 297 1.41 7.88 13.45
CA GLY A 297 1.10 6.51 13.03
C GLY A 297 0.27 6.46 11.74
N ALA A 298 0.26 5.29 11.08
CA ALA A 298 -0.47 5.07 9.83
C ALA A 298 -1.95 4.79 10.11
N ILE A 299 -2.32 3.57 10.50
CA ILE A 299 -3.71 3.14 10.65
C ILE A 299 -4.51 4.05 11.61
N SER A 300 -3.90 4.49 12.71
CA SER A 300 -4.51 5.36 13.71
C SER A 300 -4.80 6.78 13.20
N SER A 301 -4.21 7.19 12.09
CA SER A 301 -4.40 8.52 11.49
C SER A 301 -5.50 8.55 10.42
N TYR A 302 -5.91 7.40 9.91
CA TYR A 302 -6.88 7.33 8.81
C TYR A 302 -8.27 7.74 9.23
N LEU A 303 -8.93 8.49 8.35
CA LEU A 303 -10.20 9.14 8.60
C LEU A 303 -11.35 8.36 7.94
N THR A 304 -12.49 8.33 8.58
CA THR A 304 -13.75 8.00 7.88
C THR A 304 -14.12 9.12 6.90
N GLU A 305 -15.00 8.84 5.95
CA GLU A 305 -15.48 9.87 5.03
C GLU A 305 -16.19 11.02 5.78
N GLU A 306 -16.91 10.72 6.84
CA GLU A 306 -17.54 11.73 7.70
C GLU A 306 -16.50 12.61 8.41
N GLU A 307 -15.46 12.01 8.99
CA GLU A 307 -14.37 12.75 9.64
C GLU A 307 -13.63 13.65 8.64
N TYR A 308 -13.36 13.13 7.42
CA TYR A 308 -12.75 13.89 6.35
C TYR A 308 -13.61 15.12 5.97
N ASN A 309 -14.90 14.92 5.74
CA ASN A 309 -15.84 15.98 5.36
C ASN A 309 -15.99 17.07 6.43
N ASN A 310 -15.77 16.72 7.71
CA ASN A 310 -15.81 17.68 8.81
C ASN A 310 -14.53 18.53 8.95
N LEU A 311 -13.44 18.19 8.25
CA LEU A 311 -12.13 18.86 8.32
C LEU A 311 -11.84 19.78 7.13
N ILE A 312 -12.60 19.66 6.05
CA ILE A 312 -12.44 20.44 4.80
C ILE A 312 -13.54 21.58 4.71
#